data_6b043febe07408d0383228917a4b3612
#
_entry.id   6b043febe07408d0383228917a4b3612
#
_cell.length_a   1.000
_cell.length_b   1.000
_cell.length_c   1.000
_cell.angle_alpha   90.00
_cell.angle_beta   90.00
_cell.angle_gamma   90.00
#
_symmetry.space_group_name_H-M   'P 1'
#
loop_
_entity.id
_entity.type
_entity.pdbx_description
1 polymer ?
#
loop_
_entity_poly.entity_id
_entity_poly.type
_entity_poly.pdbx_seq_one_letter_code
_entity_poly.pdbx_strand_id
1 'polypeptide(L)'
;MARFADRVKVSTSTTGTGTVTLGSAESGYQSVPSSLDGHTVRLVIEDGTAWEVSTGVYTHNGGSNSTLTRVLTSSSTGSLLNLSGSAKVFISASADDLDLLYADITVTVSGGNYLIDGTANQTITLVPSVTYRFDVSDSTNSSHPFRLATQVDGASSSQFTTGVTVVGSKYVEVKLEQDAPSTLYYYCTNHSGM
;
A
#
# COMPACT_ATOMS: atom_id res chain seq x y z
N MET A 1 0.98 0.04 -10.24
CA MET A 1 1.39 0.76 -9.00
C MET A 1 1.79 2.16 -9.40
N ALA A 2 1.32 3.18 -8.69
CA ALA A 2 1.73 4.57 -8.92
C ALA A 2 3.20 4.76 -8.51
N ARG A 3 3.90 5.65 -9.22
CA ARG A 3 5.27 6.04 -8.89
C ARG A 3 5.28 7.35 -8.12
N PHE A 4 6.37 7.60 -7.42
CA PHE A 4 6.59 8.77 -6.57
C PHE A 4 7.87 9.50 -6.95
N ALA A 5 7.99 10.74 -6.51
CA ALA A 5 9.23 11.52 -6.56
C ALA A 5 9.31 12.41 -5.32
N ASP A 6 10.53 12.59 -4.82
CA ASP A 6 10.77 13.33 -3.58
C ASP A 6 10.68 14.84 -3.83
N ARG A 7 10.03 15.54 -2.90
CA ARG A 7 9.98 17.01 -2.86
C ARG A 7 9.46 17.67 -4.14
N VAL A 8 8.54 17.03 -4.85
CA VAL A 8 7.90 17.66 -6.02
C VAL A 8 6.70 18.49 -5.57
N LYS A 9 6.73 19.77 -5.89
CA LYS A 9 5.60 20.70 -5.80
C LYS A 9 5.72 21.73 -6.90
N VAL A 10 4.70 21.81 -7.74
CA VAL A 10 4.67 22.74 -8.88
C VAL A 10 3.39 23.56 -8.88
N SER A 11 3.44 24.74 -9.49
CA SER A 11 2.24 25.53 -9.78
C SER A 11 1.46 24.95 -10.96
N THR A 12 0.21 25.36 -11.12
CA THR A 12 -0.55 25.19 -12.35
C THR A 12 -1.47 26.38 -12.58
N SER A 13 -1.62 26.77 -13.84
CA SER A 13 -2.62 27.75 -14.29
C SER A 13 -3.83 27.08 -14.93
N THR A 14 -3.91 25.74 -14.89
CA THR A 14 -5.05 24.99 -15.42
C THR A 14 -6.32 25.34 -14.65
N THR A 15 -7.41 25.52 -15.38
CA THR A 15 -8.76 25.67 -14.84
C THR A 15 -9.62 24.47 -15.24
N GLY A 16 -10.70 24.23 -14.48
CA GLY A 16 -11.62 23.13 -14.78
C GLY A 16 -11.21 21.78 -14.22
N THR A 17 -11.85 20.72 -14.71
CA THR A 17 -11.71 19.34 -14.19
C THR A 17 -10.81 18.45 -15.05
N GLY A 18 -10.21 19.01 -16.11
CA GLY A 18 -9.43 18.25 -17.10
C GLY A 18 -7.99 17.93 -16.68
N THR A 19 -7.21 17.52 -17.68
CA THR A 19 -5.76 17.32 -17.56
C THR A 19 -5.07 18.58 -17.08
N VAL A 20 -4.13 18.44 -16.18
CA VAL A 20 -3.38 19.55 -15.57
C VAL A 20 -2.10 19.81 -16.37
N THR A 21 -1.89 21.04 -16.79
CA THR A 21 -0.60 21.50 -17.30
C THR A 21 0.25 21.98 -16.13
N LEU A 22 1.45 21.44 -16.01
CA LEU A 22 2.35 21.73 -14.89
C LEU A 22 3.14 23.01 -15.18
N GLY A 23 3.19 23.86 -14.18
CA GLY A 23 4.01 25.08 -14.17
C GLY A 23 5.38 24.88 -13.55
N SER A 24 5.95 25.96 -13.03
CA SER A 24 7.26 25.95 -12.39
C SER A 24 7.22 25.30 -11.01
N ALA A 25 8.37 24.77 -10.58
CA ALA A 25 8.54 24.30 -9.23
C ALA A 25 8.40 25.47 -8.23
N GLU A 26 7.75 25.19 -7.10
CA GLU A 26 7.67 26.11 -5.98
C GLU A 26 9.05 26.25 -5.30
N SER A 27 9.26 27.35 -4.61
CA SER A 27 10.52 27.61 -3.92
C SER A 27 10.86 26.49 -2.92
N GLY A 28 12.06 25.92 -3.06
CA GLY A 28 12.53 24.81 -2.24
C GLY A 28 12.02 23.43 -2.65
N TYR A 29 11.27 23.32 -3.75
CA TYR A 29 10.77 22.07 -4.32
C TYR A 29 11.38 21.79 -5.70
N GLN A 30 11.13 20.58 -6.19
CA GLN A 30 11.57 20.13 -7.51
C GLN A 30 10.41 20.09 -8.50
N SER A 31 10.74 20.20 -9.79
CA SER A 31 9.82 19.85 -10.87
C SER A 31 9.62 18.33 -10.94
N VAL A 32 8.57 17.89 -11.58
CA VAL A 32 8.37 16.45 -11.83
C VAL A 32 9.50 15.95 -12.74
N PRO A 33 10.26 14.92 -12.31
CA PRO A 33 11.40 14.44 -13.09
C PRO A 33 10.97 13.74 -14.38
N SER A 34 11.73 13.93 -15.46
CA SER A 34 11.48 13.31 -16.77
C SER A 34 11.52 11.77 -16.71
N SER A 35 12.17 11.17 -15.74
CA SER A 35 12.18 9.71 -15.52
C SER A 35 10.81 9.12 -15.20
N LEU A 36 9.81 9.96 -14.89
CA LEU A 36 8.43 9.55 -14.69
C LEU A 36 7.57 9.63 -15.96
N ASP A 37 8.14 10.01 -17.10
CA ASP A 37 7.40 10.10 -18.38
C ASP A 37 6.71 8.78 -18.73
N GLY A 38 5.45 8.87 -19.13
CA GLY A 38 4.60 7.72 -19.45
C GLY A 38 4.15 6.89 -18.24
N HIS A 39 4.59 7.23 -17.03
CA HIS A 39 4.22 6.48 -15.83
C HIS A 39 3.00 7.07 -15.12
N THR A 40 2.23 6.18 -14.49
CA THR A 40 1.20 6.59 -13.55
C THR A 40 1.86 7.06 -12.25
N VAL A 41 1.52 8.25 -11.80
CA VAL A 41 1.98 8.85 -10.55
C VAL A 41 0.81 9.10 -9.60
N ARG A 42 1.08 9.15 -8.29
CA ARG A 42 0.15 9.66 -7.29
C ARG A 42 0.34 11.17 -7.20
N LEU A 43 -0.74 11.91 -7.31
CA LEU A 43 -0.73 13.36 -7.20
C LEU A 43 -1.72 13.84 -6.14
N VAL A 44 -1.35 14.93 -5.49
CA VAL A 44 -2.22 15.71 -4.60
C VAL A 44 -2.31 17.11 -5.20
N ILE A 45 -3.52 17.65 -5.28
CA ILE A 45 -3.76 19.01 -5.75
C ILE A 45 -4.38 19.79 -4.60
N GLU A 46 -3.86 20.98 -4.35
CA GLU A 46 -4.42 21.96 -3.41
C GLU A 46 -4.84 23.21 -4.17
N ASP A 47 -6.08 23.64 -4.01
CA ASP A 47 -6.64 24.85 -4.59
C ASP A 47 -7.40 25.65 -3.53
N GLY A 48 -6.74 26.61 -2.93
CA GLY A 48 -7.24 27.31 -1.72
C GLY A 48 -7.35 26.34 -0.54
N THR A 49 -8.57 26.15 -0.04
CA THR A 49 -8.88 25.17 1.03
C THR A 49 -9.36 23.82 0.52
N ALA A 50 -9.58 23.69 -0.80
CA ALA A 50 -9.99 22.45 -1.42
C ALA A 50 -8.76 21.60 -1.76
N TRP A 51 -8.92 20.28 -1.66
CA TRP A 51 -7.87 19.32 -2.00
C TRP A 51 -8.41 18.14 -2.80
N GLU A 52 -7.53 17.53 -3.59
CA GLU A 52 -7.79 16.33 -4.36
C GLU A 52 -6.60 15.39 -4.29
N VAL A 53 -6.85 14.10 -4.10
CA VAL A 53 -5.88 13.00 -4.27
C VAL A 53 -6.32 12.21 -5.49
N SER A 54 -5.42 12.05 -6.45
CA SER A 54 -5.70 11.37 -7.72
C SER A 54 -4.51 10.50 -8.13
N THR A 55 -4.72 9.64 -9.11
CA THR A 55 -3.66 9.07 -9.94
C THR A 55 -3.72 9.70 -11.33
N GLY A 56 -2.58 9.77 -12.01
CA GLY A 56 -2.54 10.29 -13.37
C GLY A 56 -1.30 9.85 -14.12
N VAL A 57 -1.40 9.81 -15.46
CA VAL A 57 -0.25 9.58 -16.31
C VAL A 57 0.48 10.91 -16.52
N TYR A 58 1.76 10.91 -16.19
CA TYR A 58 2.65 12.03 -16.46
C TYR A 58 3.15 11.96 -17.90
N THR A 59 3.07 13.09 -18.61
CA THR A 59 3.64 13.26 -19.94
C THR A 59 4.65 14.40 -19.91
N HIS A 60 5.91 14.07 -20.20
CA HIS A 60 7.00 15.04 -20.20
C HIS A 60 7.12 15.72 -21.57
N ASN A 61 6.79 17.02 -21.63
CA ASN A 61 6.88 17.82 -22.85
C ASN A 61 7.99 18.90 -22.78
N GLY A 62 8.91 18.78 -21.82
CA GLY A 62 9.93 19.78 -21.54
C GLY A 62 9.39 21.00 -20.79
N GLY A 63 10.07 21.38 -19.71
CA GLY A 63 9.73 22.57 -18.92
C GLY A 63 8.28 22.66 -18.46
N SER A 64 7.65 23.81 -18.65
CA SER A 64 6.31 24.15 -18.15
C SER A 64 5.14 23.60 -19.00
N ASN A 65 5.38 22.71 -19.94
CA ASN A 65 4.33 22.15 -20.82
C ASN A 65 4.01 20.69 -20.50
N SER A 66 4.63 20.12 -19.51
CA SER A 66 4.35 18.75 -19.07
C SER A 66 2.94 18.65 -18.48
N THR A 67 2.31 17.49 -18.61
CA THR A 67 0.91 17.32 -18.23
C THR A 67 0.72 16.12 -17.32
N LEU A 68 -0.37 16.17 -16.54
CA LEU A 68 -0.89 15.08 -15.72
C LEU A 68 -2.37 14.86 -16.00
N THR A 69 -2.75 13.65 -16.36
CA THR A 69 -4.17 13.26 -16.34
C THR A 69 -4.64 13.12 -14.89
N ARG A 70 -5.95 13.03 -14.67
CA ARG A 70 -6.53 12.92 -13.31
C ARG A 70 -7.57 11.81 -13.27
N VAL A 71 -7.34 10.85 -12.38
CA VAL A 71 -8.32 9.83 -11.99
C VAL A 71 -8.51 9.94 -10.49
N LEU A 72 -9.68 10.37 -10.07
CA LEU A 72 -9.97 10.68 -8.66
C LEU A 72 -9.81 9.44 -7.76
N THR A 73 -9.10 9.62 -6.65
CA THR A 73 -9.09 8.70 -5.51
C THR A 73 -9.97 9.25 -4.39
N SER A 74 -9.72 10.50 -3.98
CA SER A 74 -10.52 11.20 -2.97
C SER A 74 -10.39 12.71 -3.11
N SER A 75 -11.34 13.47 -2.61
CA SER A 75 -11.26 14.93 -2.57
C SER A 75 -12.16 15.51 -1.51
N SER A 76 -11.93 16.77 -1.14
CA SER A 76 -12.77 17.55 -0.22
C SER A 76 -14.20 17.79 -0.75
N THR A 77 -14.43 17.61 -2.05
CA THR A 77 -15.72 17.83 -2.72
C THR A 77 -16.42 16.57 -3.17
N GLY A 78 -15.78 15.39 -3.03
CA GLY A 78 -16.28 14.11 -3.55
C GLY A 78 -16.21 13.96 -5.07
N SER A 79 -15.60 14.91 -5.79
CA SER A 79 -15.44 14.93 -7.25
C SER A 79 -14.09 15.53 -7.62
N LEU A 80 -13.69 15.42 -8.91
CA LEU A 80 -12.52 16.16 -9.41
C LEU A 80 -12.69 17.66 -9.15
N LEU A 81 -11.67 18.31 -8.61
CA LEU A 81 -11.72 19.75 -8.37
C LEU A 81 -11.87 20.51 -9.67
N ASN A 82 -12.77 21.48 -9.67
CA ASN A 82 -12.84 22.50 -10.70
C ASN A 82 -11.78 23.57 -10.37
N LEU A 83 -10.58 23.39 -10.92
CA LEU A 83 -9.41 24.19 -10.60
C LEU A 83 -9.60 25.66 -10.97
N SER A 84 -9.10 26.55 -10.10
CA SER A 84 -9.20 28.00 -10.22
C SER A 84 -8.13 28.62 -11.13
N GLY A 85 -7.05 27.88 -11.45
CA GLY A 85 -5.86 28.39 -12.15
C GLY A 85 -4.74 28.86 -11.20
N SER A 86 -4.90 28.66 -9.89
CA SER A 86 -3.86 28.99 -8.88
C SER A 86 -3.47 27.79 -8.01
N ALA A 87 -3.87 26.60 -8.41
CA ALA A 87 -3.64 25.38 -7.66
C ALA A 87 -2.15 24.99 -7.58
N LYS A 88 -1.83 24.16 -6.60
CA LYS A 88 -0.52 23.53 -6.43
C LYS A 88 -0.65 22.03 -6.61
N VAL A 89 0.31 21.42 -7.29
CA VAL A 89 0.35 19.98 -7.56
C VAL A 89 1.59 19.39 -6.90
N PHE A 90 1.38 18.33 -6.14
CA PHE A 90 2.44 17.56 -5.49
C PHE A 90 2.48 16.15 -6.10
N ILE A 91 3.65 15.52 -6.10
CA ILE A 91 3.79 14.08 -6.22
C ILE A 91 4.08 13.55 -4.82
N SER A 92 3.17 12.77 -4.28
CA SER A 92 3.26 12.28 -2.89
C SER A 92 2.51 10.97 -2.73
N ALA A 93 2.95 10.12 -1.81
CA ALA A 93 2.18 8.95 -1.39
C ALA A 93 0.88 9.38 -0.70
N SER A 94 -0.17 8.59 -0.88
CA SER A 94 -1.42 8.67 -0.13
C SER A 94 -1.52 7.51 0.87
N ALA A 95 -2.53 7.52 1.74
CA ALA A 95 -2.80 6.41 2.64
C ALA A 95 -2.99 5.09 1.89
N ASP A 96 -3.72 5.10 0.76
CA ASP A 96 -3.94 3.92 -0.07
C ASP A 96 -2.64 3.31 -0.63
N ASP A 97 -1.61 4.14 -0.89
CA ASP A 97 -0.32 3.64 -1.37
C ASP A 97 0.46 2.95 -0.27
N LEU A 98 0.25 3.34 0.99
CA LEU A 98 0.84 2.69 2.16
C LEU A 98 0.15 1.36 2.46
N ASP A 99 -1.15 1.27 2.26
CA ASP A 99 -1.90 0.01 2.38
C ASP A 99 -1.44 -1.03 1.35
N LEU A 100 -1.01 -0.61 0.16
CA LEU A 100 -0.40 -1.48 -0.85
C LEU A 100 0.98 -2.05 -0.45
N LEU A 101 1.60 -1.55 0.63
CA LEU A 101 2.82 -2.16 1.19
C LEU A 101 2.54 -3.45 1.95
N TYR A 102 1.28 -3.74 2.26
CA TYR A 102 0.82 -4.94 2.93
C TYR A 102 -0.07 -5.76 1.98
N ALA A 103 0.21 -7.03 1.86
CA ALA A 103 -0.75 -7.99 1.32
C ALA A 103 -1.56 -8.52 2.51
N ASP A 104 -2.79 -8.03 2.66
CA ASP A 104 -3.67 -8.47 3.75
C ASP A 104 -4.23 -9.86 3.45
N ILE A 105 -4.15 -10.75 4.42
CA ILE A 105 -4.63 -12.14 4.37
C ILE A 105 -5.53 -12.33 5.58
N THR A 106 -6.80 -12.65 5.36
CA THR A 106 -7.75 -12.89 6.44
C THR A 106 -7.54 -14.27 7.04
N VAL A 107 -7.46 -14.35 8.36
CA VAL A 107 -7.36 -15.60 9.11
C VAL A 107 -8.57 -15.74 10.01
N THR A 108 -9.29 -16.86 9.89
CA THR A 108 -10.37 -17.24 10.79
C THR A 108 -10.21 -18.70 11.21
N VAL A 109 -11.00 -19.17 12.17
CA VAL A 109 -10.97 -20.57 12.62
C VAL A 109 -12.35 -21.19 12.48
N SER A 110 -12.44 -22.37 11.85
CA SER A 110 -13.66 -23.17 11.77
C SER A 110 -13.33 -24.67 11.70
N GLY A 111 -14.10 -25.47 12.41
CA GLY A 111 -13.93 -26.92 12.41
C GLY A 111 -12.55 -27.41 12.88
N GLY A 112 -11.87 -26.65 13.73
CA GLY A 112 -10.53 -26.99 14.22
C GLY A 112 -9.40 -26.70 13.22
N ASN A 113 -9.65 -25.93 12.18
CA ASN A 113 -8.65 -25.52 11.18
C ASN A 113 -8.60 -24.00 11.03
N TYR A 114 -7.43 -23.47 10.68
CA TYR A 114 -7.34 -22.13 10.14
C TYR A 114 -7.92 -22.08 8.73
N LEU A 115 -8.72 -21.04 8.50
CA LEU A 115 -9.16 -20.65 7.17
C LEU A 115 -8.37 -19.41 6.76
N ILE A 116 -7.66 -19.53 5.64
CA ILE A 116 -6.92 -18.44 5.02
C ILE A 116 -7.77 -17.94 3.86
N ASP A 117 -8.21 -16.68 3.92
CA ASP A 117 -9.15 -16.08 2.96
C ASP A 117 -10.38 -16.99 2.73
N GLY A 118 -10.88 -17.60 3.82
CA GLY A 118 -12.03 -18.49 3.81
C GLY A 118 -11.75 -19.94 3.38
N THR A 119 -10.51 -20.31 3.05
CA THR A 119 -10.14 -21.67 2.61
C THR A 119 -9.33 -22.39 3.68
N ALA A 120 -9.78 -23.58 4.10
CA ALA A 120 -9.07 -24.41 5.09
C ALA A 120 -7.80 -25.01 4.50
N ASN A 121 -6.74 -25.05 5.32
CA ASN A 121 -5.44 -25.68 4.99
C ASN A 121 -4.80 -25.14 3.69
N GLN A 122 -5.05 -23.89 3.36
CA GLN A 122 -4.55 -23.26 2.13
C GLN A 122 -3.04 -23.10 2.17
N THR A 123 -2.37 -23.50 1.08
CA THR A 123 -0.97 -23.12 0.82
C THR A 123 -0.89 -21.68 0.34
N ILE A 124 -0.01 -20.89 0.97
CA ILE A 124 0.23 -19.50 0.64
C ILE A 124 1.65 -19.37 0.08
N THR A 125 1.81 -18.65 -1.02
CA THR A 125 3.13 -18.28 -1.53
C THR A 125 3.48 -16.87 -1.09
N LEU A 126 4.53 -16.72 -0.29
CA LEU A 126 5.05 -15.43 0.14
C LEU A 126 6.30 -15.08 -0.68
N VAL A 127 6.35 -13.85 -1.16
CA VAL A 127 7.50 -13.33 -1.92
C VAL A 127 8.42 -12.58 -0.96
N PRO A 128 9.74 -12.87 -0.92
CA PRO A 128 10.67 -12.13 -0.07
C PRO A 128 10.60 -10.61 -0.31
N SER A 129 10.88 -9.84 0.73
CA SER A 129 10.82 -8.37 0.75
C SER A 129 9.42 -7.75 0.63
N VAL A 130 8.38 -8.52 0.39
CA VAL A 130 6.98 -8.08 0.52
C VAL A 130 6.54 -8.27 1.97
N THR A 131 5.85 -7.29 2.54
CA THR A 131 5.24 -7.43 3.86
C THR A 131 3.82 -7.99 3.70
N TYR A 132 3.56 -9.11 4.34
CA TYR A 132 2.25 -9.73 4.43
C TYR A 132 1.68 -9.49 5.81
N ARG A 133 0.40 -9.21 5.89
CA ARG A 133 -0.29 -9.00 7.15
C ARG A 133 -1.44 -10.00 7.27
N PHE A 134 -1.27 -10.95 8.16
CA PHE A 134 -2.32 -11.90 8.51
C PHE A 134 -3.25 -11.24 9.53
N ASP A 135 -4.45 -10.92 9.12
CA ASP A 135 -5.49 -10.36 9.99
C ASP A 135 -6.10 -11.48 10.83
N VAL A 136 -5.76 -11.49 12.12
CA VAL A 136 -6.23 -12.44 13.12
C VAL A 136 -7.23 -11.79 14.09
N SER A 137 -7.80 -10.65 13.75
CA SER A 137 -8.69 -9.88 14.62
C SER A 137 -10.07 -10.52 14.79
N ASP A 138 -10.45 -11.46 13.92
CA ASP A 138 -11.72 -12.17 14.03
C ASP A 138 -11.81 -12.93 15.37
N SER A 139 -12.99 -12.91 15.99
CA SER A 139 -13.23 -13.50 17.30
C SER A 139 -12.97 -15.01 17.38
N THR A 140 -13.04 -15.71 16.24
CA THR A 140 -12.72 -17.15 16.14
C THR A 140 -11.25 -17.44 16.45
N ASN A 141 -10.36 -16.45 16.32
CA ASN A 141 -8.94 -16.58 16.66
C ASN A 141 -8.63 -16.37 18.15
N SER A 142 -9.59 -16.01 18.99
CA SER A 142 -9.36 -15.58 20.38
C SER A 142 -8.60 -16.60 21.25
N SER A 143 -8.80 -17.90 21.00
CA SER A 143 -8.07 -19.00 21.67
C SER A 143 -7.05 -19.70 20.77
N HIS A 144 -6.82 -19.17 19.56
CA HIS A 144 -6.00 -19.77 18.52
C HIS A 144 -4.90 -18.82 18.07
N PRO A 145 -3.81 -18.61 18.83
CA PRO A 145 -2.72 -17.74 18.44
C PRO A 145 -2.03 -18.27 17.18
N PHE A 146 -2.14 -17.53 16.08
CA PHE A 146 -1.54 -17.85 14.79
C PHE A 146 -0.03 -17.56 14.80
N ARG A 147 0.79 -18.51 14.40
CA ARG A 147 2.25 -18.41 14.33
C ARG A 147 2.78 -19.16 13.11
N LEU A 148 4.05 -18.87 12.77
CA LEU A 148 4.79 -19.57 11.73
C LEU A 148 5.87 -20.47 12.32
N ALA A 149 6.17 -21.57 11.64
CA ALA A 149 7.19 -22.53 12.04
C ALA A 149 7.92 -23.12 10.82
N THR A 150 9.08 -23.71 11.07
CA THR A 150 9.86 -24.44 10.07
C THR A 150 9.47 -25.93 9.98
N GLN A 151 8.59 -26.40 10.87
CA GLN A 151 8.08 -27.78 10.88
C GLN A 151 6.55 -27.76 11.00
N VAL A 152 5.94 -28.83 10.52
CA VAL A 152 4.49 -29.06 10.65
C VAL A 152 4.09 -29.03 12.11
N ASP A 153 2.95 -28.42 12.40
CA ASP A 153 2.33 -28.33 13.73
C ASP A 153 3.20 -27.62 14.80
N GLY A 154 4.22 -26.92 14.37
CA GLY A 154 4.96 -25.94 15.16
C GLY A 154 5.47 -26.44 16.51
N ALA A 155 6.23 -27.54 16.55
CA ALA A 155 6.94 -27.91 17.79
C ALA A 155 7.63 -26.65 18.34
N SER A 156 7.55 -26.39 19.64
CA SER A 156 7.97 -25.14 20.30
C SER A 156 9.41 -24.70 20.01
N SER A 157 10.27 -25.61 19.52
CA SER A 157 11.63 -25.34 19.05
C SER A 157 11.73 -24.95 17.57
N SER A 158 10.63 -24.99 16.82
CA SER A 158 10.59 -24.72 15.36
C SER A 158 9.88 -23.43 14.96
N GLN A 159 9.44 -22.63 15.95
CA GLN A 159 8.80 -21.35 15.65
C GLN A 159 9.74 -20.46 14.83
N PHE A 160 9.21 -19.94 13.73
CA PHE A 160 9.92 -18.98 12.89
C PHE A 160 9.56 -17.56 13.32
N THR A 161 10.57 -16.76 13.65
CA THR A 161 10.40 -15.40 14.17
C THR A 161 11.13 -14.33 13.35
N THR A 162 12.05 -14.73 12.46
CA THR A 162 12.80 -13.77 11.63
C THR A 162 11.87 -13.05 10.67
N GLY A 163 11.80 -11.72 10.78
CA GLY A 163 10.90 -10.92 9.97
C GLY A 163 9.42 -11.07 10.32
N VAL A 164 9.10 -11.64 11.50
CA VAL A 164 7.72 -11.81 11.99
C VAL A 164 7.47 -10.89 13.18
N THR A 165 6.42 -10.08 13.11
CA THR A 165 5.97 -9.19 14.17
C THR A 165 4.52 -9.47 14.54
N VAL A 166 4.24 -9.66 15.83
CA VAL A 166 2.86 -9.82 16.33
C VAL A 166 2.35 -8.46 16.83
N VAL A 167 1.31 -7.94 16.21
CA VAL A 167 0.72 -6.64 16.52
C VAL A 167 -0.56 -6.82 17.32
N GLY A 168 -0.40 -6.94 18.62
CA GLY A 168 -1.51 -7.22 19.56
C GLY A 168 -2.26 -8.50 19.19
N SER A 169 -3.59 -8.44 19.28
CA SER A 169 -4.49 -9.51 18.82
C SER A 169 -5.07 -9.25 17.42
N LYS A 170 -4.47 -8.34 16.65
CA LYS A 170 -5.02 -7.92 15.36
C LYS A 170 -4.29 -8.53 14.18
N TYR A 171 -2.95 -8.48 14.19
CA TYR A 171 -2.17 -8.87 13.01
C TYR A 171 -0.94 -9.69 13.39
N VAL A 172 -0.55 -10.57 12.47
CA VAL A 172 0.80 -11.13 12.40
C VAL A 172 1.41 -10.64 11.09
N GLU A 173 2.39 -9.74 11.19
CA GLU A 173 3.10 -9.20 10.04
C GLU A 173 4.31 -10.05 9.73
N VAL A 174 4.52 -10.36 8.46
CA VAL A 174 5.58 -11.23 7.96
C VAL A 174 6.28 -10.56 6.80
N LYS A 175 7.58 -10.31 6.94
CA LYS A 175 8.45 -9.85 5.86
C LYS A 175 9.65 -10.78 5.76
N LEU A 176 9.61 -11.69 4.80
CA LEU A 176 10.67 -12.66 4.63
C LEU A 176 11.92 -12.03 4.00
N GLU A 177 13.08 -12.40 4.52
CA GLU A 177 14.37 -12.12 3.88
C GLU A 177 14.63 -13.10 2.72
N GLN A 178 15.63 -12.80 1.88
CA GLN A 178 15.95 -13.62 0.69
C GLN A 178 16.45 -15.05 1.04
N ASP A 179 16.99 -15.23 2.23
CA ASP A 179 17.51 -16.48 2.77
C ASP A 179 16.52 -17.20 3.69
N ALA A 180 15.28 -16.74 3.75
CA ALA A 180 14.23 -17.40 4.55
C ALA A 180 14.00 -18.84 4.05
N PRO A 181 13.56 -19.75 4.92
CA PRO A 181 13.22 -21.12 4.52
C PRO A 181 12.19 -21.12 3.36
N SER A 182 12.39 -21.97 2.38
CA SER A 182 11.49 -22.08 1.21
C SER A 182 10.09 -22.59 1.57
N THR A 183 9.92 -23.16 2.76
CA THR A 183 8.65 -23.63 3.29
C THR A 183 8.52 -23.25 4.75
N LEU A 184 7.41 -22.62 5.07
CA LEU A 184 6.99 -22.33 6.44
C LEU A 184 5.58 -22.90 6.65
N TYR A 185 5.28 -23.27 7.88
CA TYR A 185 3.98 -23.80 8.28
C TYR A 185 3.34 -22.81 9.25
N TYR A 186 2.08 -22.50 9.06
CA TYR A 186 1.30 -21.82 10.09
C TYR A 186 0.72 -22.85 11.07
N TYR A 187 0.58 -22.48 12.32
CA TYR A 187 0.11 -23.36 13.37
C TYR A 187 -0.50 -22.57 14.53
N CYS A 188 -1.24 -23.26 15.38
CA CYS A 188 -1.77 -22.74 16.64
C CYS A 188 -0.85 -23.12 17.80
N THR A 189 -0.48 -22.16 18.68
CA THR A 189 0.33 -22.47 19.85
C THR A 189 -0.43 -23.24 20.94
N ASN A 190 -1.77 -23.23 20.90
CA ASN A 190 -2.61 -23.85 21.92
C ASN A 190 -3.17 -25.21 21.51
N HIS A 191 -3.22 -25.51 20.20
CA HIS A 191 -3.85 -26.71 19.68
C HIS A 191 -2.97 -27.31 18.57
N SER A 192 -2.83 -28.62 18.58
CA SER A 192 -2.15 -29.35 17.51
C SER A 192 -3.08 -29.63 16.34
N GLY A 193 -2.53 -29.79 15.14
CA GLY A 193 -3.26 -30.17 13.94
C GLY A 193 -4.05 -29.04 13.26
N MET A 194 -3.70 -27.79 13.52
CA MET A 194 -4.33 -26.61 12.89
C MET A 194 -3.43 -25.98 11.81
#